data_76a23e71b1b2b1495facff7df63856e1
#
_entry.id   76a23e71b1b2b1495facff7df63856e1
#
_cell.length_a   1.000
_cell.length_b   1.000
_cell.length_c   1.000
_cell.angle_alpha   90.00
_cell.angle_beta   90.00
_cell.angle_gamma   90.00
#
_symmetry.space_group_name_H-M   'P 1'
#
loop_
_entity.id
_entity.type
_entity.pdbx_description
1 polymer ?
#
loop_
_entity_poly.entity_id
_entity_poly.type
_entity_poly.pdbx_seq_one_letter_code
_entity_poly.pdbx_strand_id
1 'polypeptide(L)' 'MGQRYWVVGGEYRNCQFDEIVPGTEEISGPFPDSNRARTEWTRLTFRDRREATTRYVITQEAMRG' A
#
# COMPACT_ATOMS: atom_id res chain seq x y z
N MET A 1 22.41 -8.74 -1.27
CA MET A 1 21.49 -7.64 -1.50
C MET A 1 20.10 -8.16 -1.71
N GLY A 2 19.14 -7.48 -1.20
CA GLY A 2 17.76 -7.87 -1.35
C GLY A 2 16.88 -6.66 -1.58
N GLN A 3 15.63 -6.92 -1.74
CA GLN A 3 14.63 -5.87 -1.87
C GLN A 3 13.51 -6.13 -0.90
N ARG A 4 12.92 -5.07 -0.44
CA ARG A 4 11.74 -5.16 0.40
C ARG A 4 10.58 -4.50 -0.31
N TYR A 5 9.40 -5.02 -0.03
CA TYR A 5 8.18 -4.51 -0.60
C TYR A 5 7.24 -4.10 0.51
N TRP A 6 6.55 -3.01 0.30
CA TRP A 6 5.60 -2.47 1.26
C TRP A 6 4.29 -2.20 0.54
N VAL A 7 3.20 -2.34 1.26
CA VAL A 7 1.90 -1.91 0.77
C VAL A 7 1.52 -0.68 1.58
N VAL A 8 1.34 0.43 0.90
CA VAL A 8 1.04 1.71 1.54
C VAL A 8 -0.21 2.30 0.93
N GLY A 9 -0.99 2.99 1.74
CA GLY A 9 -2.20 3.62 1.24
C GLY A 9 -3.06 4.17 2.35
N GLY A 10 -4.30 4.43 2.01
CA GLY A 10 -5.27 4.98 2.91
C GLY A 10 -6.38 5.66 2.14
N GLU A 11 -7.11 6.52 2.83
CA GLU A 11 -8.20 7.28 2.21
C GLU A 11 -7.66 8.61 1.71
N TYR A 12 -7.95 8.92 0.47
CA TYR A 12 -7.55 10.18 -0.14
C TYR A 12 -8.71 11.16 -0.13
N ARG A 13 -8.40 12.45 -0.15
CA ARG A 13 -9.42 13.49 -0.08
C ARG A 13 -10.25 13.58 -1.36
N ASN A 14 -9.67 13.12 -2.47
CA ASN A 14 -10.34 13.20 -3.76
C ASN A 14 -9.92 12.04 -4.65
N CYS A 15 -10.57 11.94 -5.80
CA CYS A 15 -10.30 10.84 -6.74
C CYS A 15 -9.00 11.01 -7.52
N GLN A 16 -8.28 12.10 -7.33
CA GLN A 16 -6.97 12.30 -7.95
C GLN A 16 -5.84 11.66 -7.16
N PHE A 17 -6.12 11.21 -5.93
CA PHE A 17 -5.18 10.48 -5.08
C PHE A 17 -3.89 11.25 -4.82
N ASP A 18 -4.00 12.57 -4.65
CA ASP A 18 -2.85 13.41 -4.41
C ASP A 18 -2.70 13.85 -2.95
N GLU A 19 -3.70 13.61 -2.11
CA GLU A 19 -3.66 14.01 -0.72
C GLU A 19 -4.38 13.00 0.15
N ILE A 20 -3.64 12.40 1.07
CA ILE A 20 -4.20 11.38 1.96
C ILE A 20 -4.82 12.04 3.19
N VAL A 21 -5.94 11.50 3.64
CA VAL A 21 -6.59 11.99 4.86
C VAL A 21 -5.74 11.59 6.07
N PRO A 22 -5.32 12.54 6.91
CA PRO A 22 -4.50 12.20 8.07
C PRO A 22 -5.19 11.18 8.97
N GLY A 23 -4.41 10.24 9.46
CA GLY A 23 -4.91 9.19 10.35
C GLY A 23 -5.45 7.96 9.64
N THR A 24 -5.56 7.99 8.31
CA THR A 24 -6.05 6.83 7.55
C THR A 24 -4.93 6.06 6.87
N GLU A 25 -3.70 6.60 6.85
CA GLU A 25 -2.61 5.92 6.19
C GLU A 25 -2.27 4.61 6.88
N GLU A 26 -2.02 3.60 6.05
CA GLU A 26 -1.60 2.28 6.49
C GLU A 26 -0.33 1.90 5.76
N ILE A 27 0.59 1.26 6.47
CA ILE A 27 1.81 0.73 5.90
C ILE A 27 1.89 -0.72 6.36
N SER A 28 2.02 -1.62 5.42
CA SER A 28 2.11 -3.05 5.70
C SER A 28 3.38 -3.61 5.08
N GLY A 29 4.07 -4.46 5.83
CA GLY A 29 5.33 -5.04 5.40
C GLY A 29 6.39 -4.91 6.47
N PRO A 30 7.66 -5.09 6.14
CA PRO A 30 8.16 -5.39 4.79
C PRO A 30 7.89 -6.83 4.37
N PHE A 31 7.73 -7.03 3.08
CA PHE A 31 7.55 -8.36 2.50
C PHE A 31 8.81 -8.74 1.72
N PRO A 32 9.23 -10.00 1.79
CA PRO A 32 10.47 -10.42 1.15
C PRO A 32 10.37 -10.54 -0.37
N ASP A 33 9.17 -10.62 -0.92
CA ASP A 33 8.99 -10.73 -2.36
C ASP A 33 7.70 -10.02 -2.77
N SER A 34 7.60 -9.78 -4.09
CA SER A 34 6.46 -9.03 -4.62
C SER A 34 5.16 -9.82 -4.56
N ASN A 35 5.24 -11.17 -4.56
CA ASN A 35 4.04 -11.98 -4.49
C ASN A 35 3.35 -11.83 -3.14
N ARG A 36 4.10 -11.78 -2.07
CA ARG A 36 3.54 -11.57 -0.74
C ARG A 36 2.97 -10.17 -0.58
N ALA A 37 3.67 -9.19 -1.12
CA ALA A 37 3.16 -7.82 -1.11
C ALA A 37 1.86 -7.72 -1.90
N ARG A 38 1.78 -8.40 -3.04
CA ARG A 38 0.57 -8.40 -3.85
C ARG A 38 -0.60 -9.07 -3.13
N THR A 39 -0.34 -10.15 -2.39
CA THR A 39 -1.37 -10.80 -1.59
C THR A 39 -1.95 -9.84 -0.56
N GLU A 40 -1.08 -9.10 0.11
CA GLU A 40 -1.53 -8.12 1.09
C GLU A 40 -2.27 -6.96 0.42
N TRP A 41 -1.74 -6.48 -0.71
CA TRP A 41 -2.39 -5.43 -1.47
C TRP A 41 -3.81 -5.83 -1.88
N THR A 42 -3.96 -7.06 -2.34
CA THR A 42 -5.26 -7.59 -2.74
C THR A 42 -6.21 -7.61 -1.55
N ARG A 43 -5.74 -8.12 -0.42
CA ARG A 43 -6.56 -8.20 0.80
C ARG A 43 -7.04 -6.83 1.24
N LEU A 44 -6.13 -5.85 1.27
CA LEU A 44 -6.47 -4.50 1.71
C LEU A 44 -7.41 -3.82 0.72
N THR A 45 -7.16 -3.99 -0.57
CA THR A 45 -7.98 -3.40 -1.60
C THR A 45 -9.43 -3.90 -1.53
N PHE A 46 -9.60 -5.20 -1.35
CA PHE A 46 -10.95 -5.76 -1.28
C PHE A 46 -11.62 -5.49 0.05
N ARG A 47 -10.86 -5.40 1.12
CA ARG A 47 -11.42 -5.05 2.43
C ARG A 47 -12.06 -3.67 2.41
N ASP A 48 -11.40 -2.71 1.77
CA ASP A 48 -11.80 -1.31 1.83
C ASP A 48 -12.41 -0.78 0.54
N ARG A 49 -12.85 -1.64 -0.34
CA ARG A 49 -13.31 -1.22 -1.68
C ARG A 49 -14.60 -0.43 -1.67
N ARG A 50 -15.27 -0.29 -0.53
CA ARG A 50 -16.47 0.53 -0.44
C ARG A 50 -16.20 2.01 -0.60
N GLU A 51 -14.96 2.41 -0.39
CA GLU A 51 -14.57 3.82 -0.46
C GLU A 51 -13.88 4.07 -1.80
N ALA A 52 -14.53 4.86 -2.64
CA ALA A 52 -13.97 5.15 -3.96
C ALA A 52 -12.63 5.88 -3.88
N THR A 53 -12.38 6.56 -2.78
CA THR A 53 -11.14 7.31 -2.57
C THR A 53 -10.09 6.55 -1.77
N THR A 54 -10.38 5.32 -1.36
CA THR A 54 -9.39 4.50 -0.66
C THR A 54 -8.54 3.77 -1.69
N ARG A 55 -7.22 3.84 -1.52
CA ARG A 55 -6.31 3.23 -2.47
C ARG A 55 -5.03 2.77 -1.78
N TYR A 56 -4.50 1.64 -2.25
CA TYR A 56 -3.25 1.06 -1.78
C TYR A 56 -2.33 0.83 -2.97
N VAL A 57 -1.03 1.00 -2.75
CA VAL A 57 -0.02 0.75 -3.76
C VAL A 57 1.10 -0.09 -3.16
N ILE A 58 1.79 -0.84 -4.02
CA ILE A 58 2.96 -1.59 -3.62
C ILE A 58 4.18 -0.72 -3.94
N THR A 59 5.02 -0.51 -2.94
CA THR A 59 6.25 0.22 -3.13
C THR A 59 7.44 -0.69 -2.86
N GLN A 60 8.51 -0.50 -3.59
CA GLN A 60 9.70 -1.33 -3.53
C GLN A 60 10.84 -0.51 -2.95
N GLU A 61 11.56 -1.12 -2.03
CA GLU A 61 12.71 -0.49 -1.41
C GLU A 61 13.93 -1.37 -1.64
N ALA A 62 14.96 -0.80 -2.28
CA ALA A 62 16.20 -1.52 -2.47
C ALA A 62 16.99 -1.49 -1.17
N MET A 63 17.48 -2.67 -0.78
CA MET A 63 18.31 -2.80 0.41
C MET A 63 19.76 -2.66 0.02
N ARG A 64 20.49 -1.81 0.72
CA ARG A 64 21.94 -1.73 0.56
C ARG A 64 22.57 -2.63 1.60
N GLY A 65 23.29 -3.58 1.10
CA GLY A 65 23.93 -4.57 1.95
C GLY A 65 25.15 -4.06 2.67
#